data_01cf69d12693519529f19e9d450c0984
#
_entry.id   01cf69d12693519529f19e9d450c0984
#
_cell.length_a   1.000
_cell.length_b   1.000
_cell.length_c   1.000
_cell.angle_alpha   90.00
_cell.angle_beta   90.00
_cell.angle_gamma   90.00
#
_symmetry.space_group_name_H-M   'P 1'
#
loop_
_entity.id
_entity.type
_entity.pdbx_description
1 polymer ?
#
loop_
_entity_poly.entity_id
_entity_poly.type
_entity_poly.pdbx_seq_one_letter_code
_entity_poly.pdbx_strand_id
1 'polypeptide(L)'
;SVKNILKSISENEELLNEPDFKELANEEISELKLNLVKVVEKIKDETKPVDPLDKKDVILEIRAGAGGDEAALFASDLLRMYLRCSERKGWKTEIINKNDIGLGGIKEAIVSICGKNIYKYMKFESGVHRVQRVPETETSGRVHTSTATVAILAEADEIEVEINEKDLRIDTYRASGAGGQHVNKTDSAVRITHLPSGIVVQNQDEKSQNKNKQKAMKILRAKILKVEEDKKFNDMSQTRKSLVG
;
A
#
# COMPACT_ATOMS: atom_id res chain seq x y z
N SER A 1 -24.29 -9.96 23.45
CA SER A 1 -22.98 -10.50 23.93
C SER A 1 -23.02 -12.00 23.84
N VAL A 2 -21.87 -12.66 23.63
CA VAL A 2 -21.75 -14.14 23.54
C VAL A 2 -22.38 -14.81 24.77
N LYS A 3 -22.17 -14.27 25.97
CA LYS A 3 -22.74 -14.77 27.20
C LYS A 3 -24.27 -14.83 27.20
N ASN A 4 -24.93 -13.80 26.63
CA ASN A 4 -26.40 -13.78 26.56
C ASN A 4 -26.91 -14.82 25.55
N ILE A 5 -26.23 -14.97 24.39
CA ILE A 5 -26.63 -15.97 23.39
C ILE A 5 -26.51 -17.38 23.95
N LEU A 6 -25.40 -17.67 24.65
CA LEU A 6 -25.21 -18.99 25.30
C LEU A 6 -26.27 -19.24 26.36
N LYS A 7 -26.66 -18.23 27.15
CA LYS A 7 -27.72 -18.34 28.14
C LYS A 7 -29.06 -18.63 27.49
N SER A 8 -29.42 -17.92 26.42
CA SER A 8 -30.66 -18.18 25.67
C SER A 8 -30.68 -19.57 25.03
N ILE A 9 -29.54 -20.05 24.52
CA ILE A 9 -29.46 -21.42 24.00
C ILE A 9 -29.74 -22.42 25.11
N SER A 10 -29.17 -22.27 26.31
CA SER A 10 -29.41 -23.17 27.45
C SER A 10 -30.86 -23.13 27.91
N GLU A 11 -31.49 -21.95 27.96
CA GLU A 11 -32.91 -21.80 28.32
C GLU A 11 -33.81 -22.52 27.29
N ASN A 12 -33.53 -22.39 26.00
CA ASN A 12 -34.29 -23.11 24.96
C ASN A 12 -34.00 -24.63 24.92
N GLU A 13 -32.79 -25.06 25.32
CA GLU A 13 -32.50 -26.50 25.45
C GLU A 13 -33.31 -27.15 26.57
N GLU A 14 -33.66 -26.44 27.64
CA GLU A 14 -34.56 -26.95 28.69
C GLU A 14 -36.01 -27.10 28.16
N LEU A 15 -36.46 -26.18 27.28
CA LEU A 15 -37.77 -26.25 26.66
C LEU A 15 -37.98 -27.39 25.67
N LEU A 16 -36.86 -28.00 25.16
CA LEU A 16 -36.95 -29.17 24.28
C LEU A 16 -37.62 -30.40 24.96
N ASN A 17 -37.67 -30.43 26.29
CA ASN A 17 -38.32 -31.50 27.04
C ASN A 17 -39.85 -31.38 27.07
N GLU A 18 -40.40 -30.21 26.66
CA GLU A 18 -41.82 -29.98 26.60
C GLU A 18 -42.36 -30.21 25.17
N PRO A 19 -43.28 -31.15 24.92
CA PRO A 19 -43.74 -31.52 23.60
C PRO A 19 -44.29 -30.38 22.79
N ASP A 20 -44.99 -29.43 23.44
CA ASP A 20 -45.68 -28.30 22.79
C ASP A 20 -44.74 -27.21 22.31
N PHE A 21 -43.50 -27.15 22.83
CA PHE A 21 -42.51 -26.10 22.49
C PHE A 21 -41.33 -26.61 21.70
N LYS A 22 -41.25 -27.93 21.44
CA LYS A 22 -40.10 -28.61 20.87
C LYS A 22 -39.69 -28.09 19.47
N GLU A 23 -40.67 -27.87 18.59
CA GLU A 23 -40.36 -27.36 17.25
C GLU A 23 -39.84 -25.92 17.28
N LEU A 24 -40.51 -25.06 18.03
CA LEU A 24 -40.16 -23.65 18.18
C LEU A 24 -38.77 -23.50 18.83
N ALA A 25 -38.50 -24.25 19.90
CA ALA A 25 -37.18 -24.26 20.56
C ALA A 25 -36.06 -24.72 19.65
N ASN A 26 -36.30 -25.70 18.76
CA ASN A 26 -35.29 -26.14 17.77
C ASN A 26 -34.98 -25.07 16.73
N GLU A 27 -35.99 -24.36 16.22
CA GLU A 27 -35.79 -23.26 15.28
C GLU A 27 -34.97 -22.15 15.94
N GLU A 28 -35.36 -21.74 17.15
CA GLU A 28 -34.71 -20.65 17.88
C GLU A 28 -33.25 -21.00 18.27
N ILE A 29 -32.98 -22.23 18.68
CA ILE A 29 -31.63 -22.75 18.94
C ILE A 29 -30.78 -22.69 17.66
N SER A 30 -31.36 -23.04 16.51
CA SER A 30 -30.66 -23.02 15.22
C SER A 30 -30.27 -21.60 14.83
N GLU A 31 -31.17 -20.63 14.98
CA GLU A 31 -30.89 -19.21 14.74
C GLU A 31 -29.85 -18.64 15.72
N LEU A 32 -29.97 -18.96 17.00
CA LEU A 32 -29.02 -18.53 18.02
C LEU A 32 -27.62 -19.09 17.77
N LYS A 33 -27.50 -20.37 17.35
CA LYS A 33 -26.23 -20.98 16.98
C LYS A 33 -25.60 -20.30 15.75
N LEU A 34 -26.40 -19.97 14.74
CA LEU A 34 -25.92 -19.22 13.57
C LEU A 34 -25.43 -17.81 13.95
N ASN A 35 -26.16 -17.15 14.84
CA ASN A 35 -25.79 -15.83 15.35
C ASN A 35 -24.51 -15.91 16.22
N LEU A 36 -24.37 -16.96 17.03
CA LEU A 36 -23.17 -17.19 17.84
C LEU A 36 -21.92 -17.33 16.95
N VAL A 37 -22.01 -18.10 15.86
CA VAL A 37 -20.90 -18.25 14.91
C VAL A 37 -20.49 -16.89 14.34
N LYS A 38 -21.45 -16.07 13.87
CA LYS A 38 -21.18 -14.74 13.34
C LYS A 38 -20.53 -13.81 14.37
N VAL A 39 -20.98 -13.85 15.61
CA VAL A 39 -20.41 -13.02 16.69
C VAL A 39 -19.01 -13.49 17.08
N VAL A 40 -18.77 -14.80 17.12
CA VAL A 40 -17.45 -15.36 17.42
C VAL A 40 -16.46 -15.07 16.31
N GLU A 41 -16.86 -15.15 15.04
CA GLU A 41 -16.01 -14.75 13.90
C GLU A 41 -15.65 -13.27 13.98
N LYS A 42 -16.63 -12.43 14.28
CA LYS A 42 -16.38 -10.99 14.45
C LYS A 42 -15.41 -10.69 15.60
N ILE A 43 -15.55 -11.38 16.72
CA ILE A 43 -14.61 -11.25 17.86
C ILE A 43 -13.21 -11.75 17.47
N LYS A 44 -13.12 -12.90 16.76
CA LYS A 44 -11.84 -13.40 16.27
C LYS A 44 -11.15 -12.41 15.33
N ASP A 45 -11.91 -11.75 14.47
CA ASP A 45 -11.35 -10.73 13.56
C ASP A 45 -10.90 -9.46 14.31
N GLU A 46 -11.64 -9.07 15.35
CA GLU A 46 -11.29 -7.92 16.19
C GLU A 46 -10.13 -8.22 17.17
N THR A 47 -9.94 -9.49 17.56
CA THR A 47 -8.86 -9.90 18.48
C THR A 47 -7.62 -10.40 17.79
N LYS A 48 -7.59 -10.51 16.46
CA LYS A 48 -6.34 -10.80 15.74
C LYS A 48 -5.31 -9.73 16.08
N PRO A 49 -4.05 -10.13 16.34
CA PRO A 49 -2.99 -9.15 16.55
C PRO A 49 -2.95 -8.22 15.33
N VAL A 50 -3.27 -6.96 15.56
CA VAL A 50 -3.23 -5.93 14.52
C VAL A 50 -1.76 -5.60 14.32
N ASP A 51 -1.26 -5.80 13.11
CA ASP A 51 0.04 -5.31 12.70
C ASP A 51 0.08 -3.79 12.93
N PRO A 52 1.02 -3.25 13.71
CA PRO A 52 1.12 -1.81 13.94
C PRO A 52 1.18 -1.00 12.63
N LEU A 53 1.74 -1.58 11.59
CA LEU A 53 1.86 -0.98 10.26
C LEU A 53 0.51 -0.86 9.55
N ASP A 54 -0.48 -1.69 9.87
CA ASP A 54 -1.79 -1.69 9.22
C ASP A 54 -2.50 -0.33 9.28
N LYS A 55 -2.18 0.48 10.29
CA LYS A 55 -2.75 1.83 10.51
C LYS A 55 -1.99 2.94 9.79
N LYS A 56 -0.82 2.64 9.23
CA LYS A 56 0.05 3.62 8.59
C LYS A 56 -0.51 4.11 7.27
N ASP A 57 -0.14 5.33 6.95
CA ASP A 57 -0.28 5.89 5.62
C ASP A 57 0.70 5.21 4.66
N VAL A 58 0.48 5.34 3.37
CA VAL A 58 1.17 4.57 2.34
C VAL A 58 1.84 5.49 1.32
N ILE A 59 3.06 5.13 0.96
CA ILE A 59 3.71 5.62 -0.26
C ILE A 59 3.56 4.52 -1.32
N LEU A 60 2.79 4.82 -2.37
CA LEU A 60 2.60 3.99 -3.55
C LEU A 60 3.62 4.41 -4.62
N GLU A 61 4.48 3.49 -5.05
CA GLU A 61 5.36 3.68 -6.22
C GLU A 61 4.90 2.76 -7.34
N ILE A 62 4.74 3.31 -8.54
CA ILE A 62 4.42 2.55 -9.75
C ILE A 62 5.52 2.84 -10.76
N ARG A 63 6.07 1.77 -11.37
CA ARG A 63 7.09 1.89 -12.41
C ARG A 63 6.72 1.02 -13.61
N ALA A 64 6.81 1.57 -14.80
CA ALA A 64 6.73 0.81 -16.03
C ALA A 64 7.86 -0.23 -16.08
N GLY A 65 7.50 -1.48 -16.43
CA GLY A 65 8.42 -2.59 -16.58
C GLY A 65 8.71 -2.90 -18.04
N ALA A 66 8.75 -4.19 -18.38
CA ALA A 66 8.93 -4.64 -19.75
C ALA A 66 7.67 -4.43 -20.60
N GLY A 67 7.84 -3.92 -21.84
CA GLY A 67 6.73 -3.71 -22.77
C GLY A 67 6.73 -2.34 -23.48
N GLY A 68 7.79 -1.53 -23.30
CA GLY A 68 7.91 -0.24 -23.98
C GLY A 68 6.78 0.74 -23.65
N ASP A 69 6.22 1.40 -24.67
CA ASP A 69 5.15 2.41 -24.50
C ASP A 69 3.89 1.79 -23.87
N GLU A 70 3.57 0.54 -24.18
CA GLU A 70 2.41 -0.14 -23.58
C GLU A 70 2.60 -0.40 -22.07
N ALA A 71 3.81 -0.70 -21.61
CA ALA A 71 4.08 -0.82 -20.19
C ALA A 71 3.89 0.53 -19.46
N ALA A 72 4.21 1.63 -20.13
CA ALA A 72 3.98 2.97 -19.59
C ALA A 72 2.49 3.37 -19.58
N LEU A 73 1.74 2.98 -20.59
CA LEU A 73 0.27 3.13 -20.60
C LEU A 73 -0.37 2.29 -19.49
N PHE A 74 0.08 1.04 -19.34
CA PHE A 74 -0.40 0.17 -18.26
C PHE A 74 -0.08 0.73 -16.87
N ALA A 75 1.10 1.29 -16.67
CA ALA A 75 1.45 1.97 -15.42
C ALA A 75 0.54 3.18 -15.14
N SER A 76 0.15 3.92 -16.19
CA SER A 76 -0.83 5.02 -16.11
C SER A 76 -2.23 4.51 -15.72
N ASP A 77 -2.65 3.38 -16.28
CA ASP A 77 -3.92 2.74 -15.93
C ASP A 77 -3.94 2.28 -14.47
N LEU A 78 -2.85 1.67 -13.97
CA LEU A 78 -2.71 1.29 -12.57
C LEU A 78 -2.78 2.51 -11.66
N LEU A 79 -2.08 3.58 -11.99
CA LEU A 79 -2.14 4.84 -11.23
C LEU A 79 -3.59 5.33 -11.13
N ARG A 80 -4.29 5.41 -12.27
CA ARG A 80 -5.69 5.82 -12.31
C ARG A 80 -6.59 4.91 -11.47
N MET A 81 -6.36 3.59 -11.53
CA MET A 81 -7.09 2.60 -10.73
C MET A 81 -6.93 2.85 -9.23
N TYR A 82 -5.70 3.04 -8.75
CA TYR A 82 -5.45 3.27 -7.32
C TYR A 82 -5.99 4.63 -6.85
N LEU A 83 -5.86 5.69 -7.65
CA LEU A 83 -6.45 6.99 -7.32
C LEU A 83 -7.98 6.90 -7.20
N ARG A 84 -8.66 6.24 -8.14
CA ARG A 84 -10.11 6.01 -8.11
C ARG A 84 -10.55 5.11 -6.94
N CYS A 85 -9.74 4.11 -6.60
CA CYS A 85 -9.98 3.29 -5.41
C CYS A 85 -9.91 4.12 -4.14
N SER A 86 -8.90 4.99 -4.04
CA SER A 86 -8.70 5.90 -2.91
C SER A 86 -9.85 6.88 -2.76
N GLU A 87 -10.30 7.50 -3.85
CA GLU A 87 -11.48 8.38 -3.86
C GLU A 87 -12.73 7.67 -3.30
N ARG A 88 -13.02 6.45 -3.80
CA ARG A 88 -14.18 5.66 -3.34
C ARG A 88 -14.11 5.28 -1.88
N LYS A 89 -12.91 5.11 -1.32
CA LYS A 89 -12.70 4.80 0.09
C LYS A 89 -12.57 6.04 0.98
N GLY A 90 -12.63 7.25 0.40
CA GLY A 90 -12.49 8.50 1.12
C GLY A 90 -11.06 8.76 1.62
N TRP A 91 -10.06 8.15 0.99
CA TRP A 91 -8.65 8.38 1.29
C TRP A 91 -8.16 9.63 0.57
N LYS A 92 -7.25 10.37 1.19
CA LYS A 92 -6.60 11.54 0.58
C LYS A 92 -5.38 11.07 -0.19
N THR A 93 -5.21 11.58 -1.41
CA THR A 93 -4.08 11.26 -2.26
C THR A 93 -3.31 12.51 -2.64
N GLU A 94 -1.99 12.43 -2.63
CA GLU A 94 -1.09 13.48 -3.11
C GLU A 94 -0.06 12.86 -4.03
N ILE A 95 0.00 13.33 -5.29
CA ILE A 95 1.03 12.91 -6.23
C ILE A 95 2.33 13.62 -5.86
N ILE A 96 3.31 12.86 -5.38
CA ILE A 96 4.60 13.39 -4.97
C ILE A 96 5.52 13.58 -6.17
N ASN A 97 5.50 12.60 -7.08
CA ASN A 97 6.30 12.63 -8.32
C ASN A 97 5.56 11.88 -9.42
N LYS A 98 5.63 12.39 -10.63
CA LYS A 98 5.10 11.75 -11.83
C LYS A 98 6.01 12.07 -13.00
N ASN A 99 6.52 11.04 -13.64
CA ASN A 99 7.35 11.15 -14.84
C ASN A 99 6.54 10.67 -16.04
N ASP A 100 5.93 11.62 -16.73
CA ASP A 100 5.15 11.39 -17.94
C ASP A 100 6.08 11.14 -19.14
N ILE A 101 5.71 10.16 -19.96
CA ILE A 101 6.27 9.96 -21.29
C ILE A 101 5.17 10.13 -22.33
N GLY A 102 5.52 10.29 -23.59
CA GLY A 102 4.56 10.51 -24.67
C GLY A 102 3.35 9.57 -24.64
N LEU A 103 2.28 9.93 -25.33
CA LEU A 103 1.04 9.13 -25.47
C LEU A 103 0.24 8.90 -24.17
N GLY A 104 0.47 9.71 -23.11
CA GLY A 104 -0.24 9.56 -21.83
C GLY A 104 0.27 8.44 -20.93
N GLY A 105 1.38 7.80 -21.30
CA GLY A 105 2.07 6.82 -20.47
C GLY A 105 2.90 7.47 -19.36
N ILE A 106 3.21 6.73 -18.32
CA ILE A 106 4.10 7.14 -17.24
C ILE A 106 5.26 6.17 -17.09
N LYS A 107 6.46 6.70 -16.88
CA LYS A 107 7.64 5.90 -16.54
C LYS A 107 7.66 5.53 -15.07
N GLU A 108 7.30 6.48 -14.22
CA GLU A 108 7.25 6.34 -12.77
C GLU A 108 6.21 7.29 -12.18
N ALA A 109 5.50 6.84 -11.18
CA ALA A 109 4.68 7.69 -10.32
C ALA A 109 4.87 7.32 -8.86
N ILE A 110 4.90 8.35 -7.99
CA ILE A 110 4.96 8.21 -6.54
C ILE A 110 3.81 9.00 -5.95
N VAL A 111 2.97 8.32 -5.17
CA VAL A 111 1.76 8.89 -4.58
C VAL A 111 1.76 8.64 -3.08
N SER A 112 1.52 9.66 -2.27
CA SER A 112 1.17 9.50 -0.85
C SER A 112 -0.33 9.30 -0.74
N ILE A 113 -0.75 8.29 0.01
CA ILE A 113 -2.15 7.98 0.29
C ILE A 113 -2.34 7.99 1.79
N CYS A 114 -3.19 8.90 2.29
CA CYS A 114 -3.44 9.11 3.71
C CYS A 114 -4.89 8.78 4.08
N GLY A 115 -5.10 8.06 5.20
CA GLY A 115 -6.41 7.71 5.69
C GLY A 115 -6.40 6.51 6.64
N LYS A 116 -7.57 5.96 6.93
CA LYS A 116 -7.70 4.91 7.94
C LYS A 116 -7.36 3.52 7.39
N ASN A 117 -6.40 2.85 8.02
CA ASN A 117 -6.03 1.45 7.77
C ASN A 117 -5.61 1.17 6.30
N ILE A 118 -4.94 2.09 5.63
CA ILE A 118 -4.62 1.98 4.21
C ILE A 118 -3.63 0.85 3.97
N TYR A 119 -2.55 0.78 4.77
CA TYR A 119 -1.54 -0.26 4.61
C TYR A 119 -2.12 -1.66 4.72
N LYS A 120 -3.09 -1.88 5.63
CA LYS A 120 -3.82 -3.15 5.77
C LYS A 120 -4.44 -3.63 4.45
N TYR A 121 -4.99 -2.71 3.65
CA TYR A 121 -5.64 -3.05 2.39
C TYR A 121 -4.67 -3.15 1.22
N MET A 122 -3.61 -2.33 1.23
CA MET A 122 -2.75 -2.18 0.07
C MET A 122 -1.45 -3.00 0.14
N LYS A 123 -1.02 -3.48 1.30
CA LYS A 123 0.26 -4.20 1.47
C LYS A 123 0.44 -5.41 0.55
N PHE A 124 -0.66 -6.04 0.13
CA PHE A 124 -0.66 -7.21 -0.76
C PHE A 124 -0.58 -6.85 -2.25
N GLU A 125 -0.70 -5.56 -2.59
CA GLU A 125 -0.60 -5.08 -3.97
C GLU A 125 0.87 -4.93 -4.45
N SER A 126 1.84 -5.05 -3.54
CA SER A 126 3.25 -4.98 -3.90
C SER A 126 3.67 -6.16 -4.78
N GLY A 127 4.31 -5.86 -5.90
CA GLY A 127 4.83 -6.89 -6.81
C GLY A 127 4.80 -6.46 -8.27
N VAL A 128 4.96 -7.46 -9.14
CA VAL A 128 4.89 -7.28 -10.59
C VAL A 128 3.48 -7.53 -11.07
N HIS A 129 2.87 -6.50 -11.63
CA HIS A 129 1.58 -6.56 -12.31
C HIS A 129 1.79 -6.83 -13.80
N ARG A 130 0.98 -7.69 -14.36
CA ARG A 130 1.05 -8.10 -15.76
C ARG A 130 -0.29 -7.88 -16.46
N VAL A 131 -0.25 -7.31 -17.65
CA VAL A 131 -1.40 -7.19 -18.53
C VAL A 131 -1.14 -7.92 -19.84
N GLN A 132 -2.17 -8.58 -20.37
CA GLN A 132 -2.18 -9.17 -21.69
C GLN A 132 -3.37 -8.58 -22.45
N ARG A 133 -3.07 -7.68 -23.38
CA ARG A 133 -4.07 -7.02 -24.22
C ARG A 133 -3.48 -6.64 -25.56
N VAL A 134 -4.32 -6.27 -26.51
CA VAL A 134 -3.87 -5.60 -27.73
C VAL A 134 -3.58 -4.15 -27.34
N PRO A 135 -2.32 -3.67 -27.44
CA PRO A 135 -1.98 -2.29 -27.12
C PRO A 135 -2.69 -1.29 -28.02
N GLU A 136 -2.95 -0.09 -27.52
CA GLU A 136 -3.45 1.02 -28.37
C GLU A 136 -2.43 1.43 -29.43
N THR A 137 -1.17 1.11 -29.24
CA THR A 137 -0.05 1.36 -30.17
C THR A 137 0.13 0.27 -31.22
N GLU A 138 -0.63 -0.84 -31.13
CA GLU A 138 -0.51 -1.99 -32.04
C GLU A 138 -1.52 -1.89 -33.17
N THR A 139 -1.02 -1.88 -34.39
CA THR A 139 -1.87 -1.77 -35.63
C THR A 139 -2.30 -3.11 -36.18
N SER A 140 -1.60 -4.21 -35.85
CA SER A 140 -1.85 -5.56 -36.40
C SER A 140 -2.73 -6.43 -35.49
N GLY A 141 -3.28 -5.89 -34.41
CA GLY A 141 -4.20 -6.60 -33.51
C GLY A 141 -3.55 -7.72 -32.69
N ARG A 142 -2.22 -7.71 -32.52
CA ARG A 142 -1.50 -8.72 -31.76
C ARG A 142 -1.62 -8.47 -30.27
N VAL A 143 -1.85 -9.52 -29.48
CA VAL A 143 -1.81 -9.47 -28.02
C VAL A 143 -0.38 -9.37 -27.55
N HIS A 144 -0.07 -8.34 -26.77
CA HIS A 144 1.23 -8.15 -26.13
C HIS A 144 1.11 -8.38 -24.63
N THR A 145 2.23 -8.75 -24.03
CA THR A 145 2.36 -8.84 -22.56
C THR A 145 3.20 -7.66 -22.08
N SER A 146 2.63 -6.85 -21.20
CA SER A 146 3.33 -5.73 -20.59
C SER A 146 3.30 -5.85 -19.07
N THR A 147 4.31 -5.32 -18.42
CA THR A 147 4.45 -5.39 -16.96
C THR A 147 4.65 -4.00 -16.36
N ALA A 148 4.19 -3.84 -15.14
CA ALA A 148 4.52 -2.72 -14.28
C ALA A 148 4.82 -3.22 -12.87
N THR A 149 5.70 -2.56 -12.16
CA THR A 149 5.99 -2.87 -10.76
C THR A 149 5.28 -1.90 -9.86
N VAL A 150 4.62 -2.44 -8.83
CA VAL A 150 3.96 -1.69 -7.77
C VAL A 150 4.70 -1.96 -6.46
N ALA A 151 5.08 -0.90 -5.74
CA ALA A 151 5.62 -1.01 -4.39
C ALA A 151 4.74 -0.20 -3.42
N ILE A 152 4.30 -0.87 -2.36
CA ILE A 152 3.54 -0.28 -1.26
C ILE A 152 4.47 -0.19 -0.06
N LEU A 153 4.76 1.03 0.35
CA LEU A 153 5.63 1.31 1.49
C LEU A 153 4.80 1.95 2.60
N ALA A 154 4.89 1.41 3.81
CA ALA A 154 4.32 2.08 4.97
C ALA A 154 5.03 3.41 5.18
N GLU A 155 4.27 4.47 5.42
CA GLU A 155 4.86 5.75 5.78
C GLU A 155 5.39 5.68 7.22
N ALA A 156 6.67 5.96 7.39
CA ALA A 156 7.32 5.97 8.70
C ALA A 156 7.10 7.32 9.39
N ASP A 157 6.73 7.28 10.68
CA ASP A 157 6.75 8.47 11.53
C ASP A 157 8.19 8.91 11.80
N GLU A 158 8.39 10.21 12.09
CA GLU A 158 9.72 10.76 12.37
C GLU A 158 10.42 10.09 13.55
N ILE A 159 9.65 9.54 14.48
CA ILE A 159 10.12 8.88 15.71
C ILE A 159 10.60 7.45 15.45
N GLU A 160 10.11 6.78 14.39
CA GLU A 160 10.40 5.35 14.12
C GLU A 160 11.70 5.13 13.33
N VAL A 161 12.11 6.13 12.55
CA VAL A 161 13.36 6.07 11.78
C VAL A 161 14.16 7.33 12.09
N GLU A 162 15.14 7.19 12.99
CA GLU A 162 16.13 8.23 13.22
C GLU A 162 17.10 8.28 12.06
N ILE A 163 16.91 9.29 11.19
CA ILE A 163 17.87 9.58 10.13
C ILE A 163 18.78 10.69 10.62
N ASN A 164 20.04 10.35 10.80
CA ASN A 164 21.05 11.35 11.18
C ASN A 164 21.39 12.19 9.94
N GLU A 165 21.37 13.51 10.07
CA GLU A 165 21.72 14.40 8.95
C GLU A 165 23.15 14.18 8.42
N LYS A 166 24.06 13.68 9.24
CA LYS A 166 25.45 13.34 8.85
C LYS A 166 25.52 12.17 7.89
N ASP A 167 24.50 11.30 7.90
CA ASP A 167 24.39 10.13 7.03
C ASP A 167 23.71 10.44 5.71
N LEU A 168 23.35 11.72 5.48
CA LEU A 168 22.70 12.18 4.27
C LEU A 168 23.64 12.99 3.40
N ARG A 169 23.73 12.61 2.15
CA ARG A 169 24.27 13.47 1.09
C ARG A 169 23.11 14.09 0.35
N ILE A 170 23.02 15.41 0.37
CA ILE A 170 21.96 16.18 -0.29
C ILE A 170 22.58 16.95 -1.46
N ASP A 171 22.19 16.58 -2.66
CA ASP A 171 22.62 17.23 -3.89
C ASP A 171 21.42 18.03 -4.46
N THR A 172 21.64 19.28 -4.81
CA THR A 172 20.63 20.13 -5.47
C THR A 172 21.01 20.32 -6.93
N TYR A 173 20.02 20.32 -7.79
CA TYR A 173 20.24 20.45 -9.23
C TYR A 173 19.02 21.11 -9.90
N ARG A 174 19.16 21.47 -11.17
CA ARG A 174 18.08 22.08 -11.94
C ARG A 174 17.04 21.01 -12.29
N ALA A 175 15.76 21.34 -12.05
CA ALA A 175 14.69 20.46 -12.46
C ALA A 175 14.68 20.30 -13.99
N SER A 176 14.44 19.06 -14.45
CA SER A 176 14.28 18.76 -15.87
C SER A 176 12.79 18.68 -16.20
N GLY A 177 12.36 19.37 -17.29
CA GLY A 177 10.97 19.34 -17.74
C GLY A 177 10.58 20.57 -18.54
N ALA A 178 9.38 20.56 -19.11
CA ALA A 178 8.79 21.71 -19.77
C ALA A 178 8.49 22.80 -18.73
N GLY A 179 9.24 23.90 -18.77
CA GLY A 179 9.08 25.00 -17.83
C GLY A 179 9.74 26.29 -18.33
N GLY A 180 9.29 27.41 -17.78
CA GLY A 180 9.82 28.73 -18.11
C GLY A 180 11.17 29.02 -17.45
N GLN A 181 11.55 30.31 -17.42
CA GLN A 181 12.86 30.79 -16.97
C GLN A 181 13.25 30.34 -15.55
N HIS A 182 12.29 30.08 -14.65
CA HIS A 182 12.52 29.62 -13.27
C HIS A 182 13.10 28.20 -13.22
N VAL A 183 12.58 27.28 -14.04
CA VAL A 183 13.02 25.88 -14.09
C VAL A 183 14.47 25.77 -14.57
N ASN A 184 14.86 26.67 -15.50
CA ASN A 184 16.18 26.65 -16.12
C ASN A 184 17.27 27.41 -15.32
N LYS A 185 16.87 28.23 -14.33
CA LYS A 185 17.83 29.07 -13.58
C LYS A 185 17.96 28.67 -12.10
N THR A 186 16.99 27.95 -11.53
CA THR A 186 16.95 27.67 -10.09
C THR A 186 17.19 26.18 -9.82
N ASP A 187 18.11 25.87 -8.92
CA ASP A 187 18.38 24.49 -8.46
C ASP A 187 17.30 24.07 -7.44
N SER A 188 16.06 23.86 -7.93
CA SER A 188 14.91 23.48 -7.10
C SER A 188 14.80 21.97 -6.87
N ALA A 189 15.37 21.15 -7.74
CA ALA A 189 15.37 19.71 -7.60
C ALA A 189 16.34 19.23 -6.52
N VAL A 190 15.94 18.23 -5.76
CA VAL A 190 16.71 17.68 -4.64
C VAL A 190 16.90 16.18 -4.83
N ARG A 191 18.13 15.71 -4.67
CA ARG A 191 18.49 14.30 -4.56
C ARG A 191 19.07 14.06 -3.16
N ILE A 192 18.51 13.11 -2.45
CA ILE A 192 19.01 12.70 -1.13
C ILE A 192 19.52 11.28 -1.25
N THR A 193 20.77 11.07 -0.86
CA THR A 193 21.42 9.76 -0.78
C THR A 193 21.66 9.46 0.70
N HIS A 194 21.10 8.37 1.19
CA HIS A 194 21.42 7.86 2.52
C HIS A 194 22.66 6.98 2.43
N LEU A 195 23.78 7.47 2.97
CA LEU A 195 25.10 6.86 2.82
C LEU A 195 25.17 5.41 3.35
N PRO A 196 24.60 5.08 4.54
CA PRO A 196 24.72 3.74 5.09
C PRO A 196 23.93 2.69 4.29
N SER A 197 22.76 3.04 3.75
CA SER A 197 21.91 2.09 3.00
C SER A 197 22.09 2.18 1.49
N GLY A 198 22.74 3.23 0.97
CA GLY A 198 22.86 3.49 -0.45
C GLY A 198 21.55 3.89 -1.15
N ILE A 199 20.48 4.12 -0.39
CA ILE A 199 19.16 4.49 -0.95
C ILE A 199 19.23 5.90 -1.48
N VAL A 200 18.79 6.08 -2.74
CA VAL A 200 18.72 7.37 -3.40
C VAL A 200 17.24 7.74 -3.62
N VAL A 201 16.87 8.96 -3.26
CA VAL A 201 15.57 9.55 -3.53
C VAL A 201 15.76 10.90 -4.20
N GLN A 202 14.95 11.20 -5.20
CA GLN A 202 14.96 12.49 -5.88
C GLN A 202 13.53 13.03 -5.98
N ASN A 203 13.41 14.35 -5.85
CA ASN A 203 12.15 15.07 -6.02
C ASN A 203 12.40 16.41 -6.68
N GLN A 204 11.52 16.77 -7.66
CA GLN A 204 11.64 17.99 -8.45
C GLN A 204 10.29 18.68 -8.76
N ASP A 205 9.19 18.23 -8.13
CA ASP A 205 7.83 18.64 -8.51
C ASP A 205 7.47 20.04 -8.07
N GLU A 206 8.04 20.49 -6.96
CA GLU A 206 7.73 21.78 -6.39
C GLU A 206 8.72 22.85 -6.86
N LYS A 207 8.24 24.09 -6.97
CA LYS A 207 9.10 25.25 -7.24
C LYS A 207 10.03 25.57 -6.07
N SER A 208 9.72 25.10 -4.88
CA SER A 208 10.49 25.33 -3.64
C SER A 208 11.41 24.15 -3.34
N GLN A 209 12.72 24.40 -3.28
CA GLN A 209 13.72 23.43 -2.88
C GLN A 209 13.42 22.81 -1.49
N ASN A 210 12.98 23.63 -0.52
CA ASN A 210 12.64 23.13 0.82
C ASN A 210 11.46 22.16 0.81
N LYS A 211 10.42 22.41 -0.01
CA LYS A 211 9.31 21.48 -0.16
C LYS A 211 9.75 20.18 -0.81
N ASN A 212 10.60 20.25 -1.85
CA ASN A 212 11.18 19.07 -2.48
C ASN A 212 12.05 18.28 -1.49
N LYS A 213 12.85 18.95 -0.64
CA LYS A 213 13.62 18.30 0.43
C LYS A 213 12.72 17.56 1.42
N GLN A 214 11.65 18.20 1.90
CA GLN A 214 10.71 17.58 2.84
C GLN A 214 10.04 16.35 2.24
N LYS A 215 9.54 16.43 1.00
CA LYS A 215 8.94 15.31 0.28
C LYS A 215 9.95 14.17 0.08
N ALA A 216 11.16 14.48 -0.37
CA ALA A 216 12.22 13.49 -0.53
C ALA A 216 12.59 12.80 0.79
N MET A 217 12.64 13.53 1.91
CA MET A 217 12.87 12.96 3.24
C MET A 217 11.74 11.99 3.66
N LYS A 218 10.48 12.34 3.40
CA LYS A 218 9.34 11.47 3.69
C LYS A 218 9.44 10.14 2.94
N ILE A 219 9.77 10.19 1.65
CA ILE A 219 9.98 9.00 0.83
C ILE A 219 11.18 8.19 1.32
N LEU A 220 12.28 8.86 1.69
CA LEU A 220 13.48 8.20 2.18
C LEU A 220 13.20 7.41 3.47
N ARG A 221 12.48 8.00 4.42
CA ARG A 221 12.06 7.32 5.67
C ARG A 221 11.28 6.06 5.38
N ALA A 222 10.29 6.13 4.49
CA ALA A 222 9.48 4.96 4.12
C ALA A 222 10.33 3.85 3.47
N LYS A 223 11.30 4.23 2.62
CA LYS A 223 12.21 3.24 1.98
C LYS A 223 13.14 2.58 2.97
N ILE A 224 13.71 3.34 3.92
CA ILE A 224 14.59 2.78 4.95
C ILE A 224 13.81 1.81 5.84
N LEU A 225 12.62 2.20 6.31
CA LEU A 225 11.75 1.34 7.11
C LEU A 225 11.50 0.00 6.40
N LYS A 226 11.16 0.03 5.12
CA LYS A 226 10.91 -1.19 4.33
C LYS A 226 12.15 -2.10 4.26
N VAL A 227 13.33 -1.53 4.07
CA VAL A 227 14.58 -2.31 4.05
C VAL A 227 14.86 -2.96 5.40
N GLU A 228 14.56 -2.29 6.50
CA GLU A 228 14.72 -2.85 7.85
C GLU A 228 13.74 -3.98 8.12
N GLU A 229 12.48 -3.84 7.68
CA GLU A 229 11.46 -4.89 7.77
C GLU A 229 11.86 -6.13 6.96
N ASP A 230 12.31 -5.93 5.72
CA ASP A 230 12.75 -7.04 4.85
C ASP A 230 13.94 -7.78 5.46
N LYS A 231 14.87 -7.07 6.10
CA LYS A 231 15.97 -7.69 6.86
C LYS A 231 15.43 -8.55 8.02
N LYS A 232 14.56 -8.00 8.86
CA LYS A 232 13.95 -8.75 9.97
C LYS A 232 13.19 -9.99 9.49
N PHE A 233 12.42 -9.85 8.42
CA PHE A 233 11.69 -10.99 7.83
C PHE A 233 12.63 -12.07 7.32
N ASN A 234 13.72 -11.70 6.63
CA ASN A 234 14.71 -12.63 6.13
C ASN A 234 15.44 -13.34 7.27
N ASP A 235 15.82 -12.61 8.33
CA ASP A 235 16.45 -13.19 9.52
C ASP A 235 15.51 -14.19 10.23
N MET A 236 14.23 -13.85 10.38
CA MET A 236 13.23 -14.76 10.93
C MET A 236 13.03 -16.00 10.05
N SER A 237 13.02 -15.83 8.72
CA SER A 237 12.88 -16.94 7.77
C SER A 237 14.09 -17.87 7.81
N GLN A 238 15.31 -17.31 7.90
CA GLN A 238 16.54 -18.10 8.05
C GLN A 238 16.58 -18.84 9.38
N THR A 239 16.21 -18.16 10.47
CA THR A 239 16.10 -18.79 11.80
C THR A 239 15.09 -19.94 11.78
N ARG A 240 13.94 -19.74 11.15
CA ARG A 240 12.93 -20.80 11.00
C ARG A 240 13.45 -21.98 10.17
N LYS A 241 14.18 -21.72 9.07
CA LYS A 241 14.81 -22.77 8.27
C LYS A 241 15.89 -23.52 9.05
N SER A 242 16.66 -22.87 9.88
CA SER A 242 17.69 -23.52 10.72
C SER A 242 17.10 -24.36 11.86
N LEU A 243 15.88 -24.05 12.30
CA LEU A 243 15.17 -24.79 13.36
C LEU A 243 14.36 -25.98 12.82
N VAL A 244 14.01 -25.99 11.53
CA VAL A 244 13.16 -27.00 10.87
C VAL A 244 13.99 -27.94 9.99
N GLY A 245 15.29 -27.64 9.79
CA GLY A 245 16.28 -28.25 8.89
C GLY A 245 16.50 -29.72 8.92
#